data_ab24b570bd2c33aa63ba3d89ecaa1d40
#
_entry.id   ab24b570bd2c33aa63ba3d89ecaa1d40
#
_cell.length_a   1.000
_cell.length_b   1.000
_cell.length_c   1.000
_cell.angle_alpha   90.00
_cell.angle_beta   90.00
_cell.angle_gamma   90.00
#
_symmetry.space_group_name_H-M   'P 1'
#
loop_
_entity.id
_entity.type
_entity.pdbx_description
1 polymer ?
#
loop_
_entity_poly.entity_id
_entity_poly.type
_entity_poly.pdbx_seq_one_letter_code
_entity_poly.pdbx_strand_id
1 'polypeptide(L)'
;MQTLDNFNFAGKKAFVRVDFNVPLDENLNITDDTRMRAALPTLKKIIADGGSVIIGSHLGRPKKGPENKFSLKHVVAHLSELLGQPVKFVDDSIGEKVKAAVAELKPGEVLVLENLRFYAEEEGKPRGLAEDASDEEKAAAKKAVKASQKEFTKELASLADVYVNDAFGTAHRAHASTALIADYFTPENKMFGYLMEKEVKAVEKVMKDINRPFTAIMGGSKVSSKIEIIENLLNKVDNLIITGGMTYTFTKAQGGKIGNSICEDDKLDLALDLMKKAKEKGVNLVLAVDAKIADAFSNDANTKIVPVNQIPDGWEGLDIGPESEKIFADVIKKSKTILWNGPTGVFEFENFTHGSRSVGEAIVEATKNGAFSLVGGGDSVACVNKFGLANGVSYVSTGGGALLEAIEGKILPGIKAIQG
;
A
#
# COMPACT_ATOMS: atom_id res chain seq x y z
N MET A 1 13.86 11.85 -16.98
CA MET A 1 12.44 11.45 -16.82
C MET A 1 11.57 12.70 -16.75
N GLN A 2 10.47 12.72 -17.50
CA GLN A 2 9.52 13.84 -17.48
C GLN A 2 8.81 13.92 -16.13
N THR A 3 8.52 15.13 -15.69
CA THR A 3 7.80 15.40 -14.44
C THR A 3 6.52 16.20 -14.70
N LEU A 4 5.58 16.09 -13.78
CA LEU A 4 4.32 16.83 -13.86
C LEU A 4 4.55 18.35 -13.84
N ASP A 5 5.49 18.82 -13.02
CA ASP A 5 5.84 20.24 -12.91
C ASP A 5 6.46 20.79 -14.19
N ASN A 6 7.24 20.01 -14.90
CA ASN A 6 7.94 20.44 -16.10
C ASN A 6 7.13 20.30 -17.40
N PHE A 7 5.94 19.70 -17.31
CA PHE A 7 5.08 19.48 -18.46
C PHE A 7 3.96 20.54 -18.53
N ASN A 8 3.72 21.07 -19.72
CA ASN A 8 2.60 21.98 -19.97
C ASN A 8 1.47 21.22 -20.64
N PHE A 9 0.36 21.05 -19.94
CA PHE A 9 -0.81 20.31 -20.43
C PHE A 9 -1.74 21.13 -21.33
N ALA A 10 -1.46 22.40 -21.59
CA ALA A 10 -2.31 23.26 -22.41
C ALA A 10 -2.63 22.61 -23.76
N GLY A 11 -3.91 22.43 -24.06
CA GLY A 11 -4.38 21.80 -25.29
C GLY A 11 -4.16 20.29 -25.38
N LYS A 12 -3.69 19.66 -24.31
CA LYS A 12 -3.42 18.21 -24.26
C LYS A 12 -4.53 17.47 -23.53
N LYS A 13 -4.79 16.23 -23.96
CA LYS A 13 -5.66 15.28 -23.27
C LYS A 13 -4.77 14.31 -22.48
N ALA A 14 -4.93 14.27 -21.18
CA ALA A 14 -4.15 13.42 -20.29
C ALA A 14 -5.00 12.25 -19.80
N PHE A 15 -4.53 11.03 -20.03
CA PHE A 15 -5.06 9.85 -19.35
C PHE A 15 -4.38 9.76 -17.99
N VAL A 16 -5.16 9.91 -16.91
CA VAL A 16 -4.65 9.85 -15.54
C VAL A 16 -5.17 8.58 -14.87
N ARG A 17 -4.26 7.65 -14.57
CA ARG A 17 -4.60 6.46 -13.81
C ARG A 17 -4.56 6.80 -12.33
N VAL A 18 -5.71 6.82 -11.71
CA VAL A 18 -5.88 7.09 -10.27
C VAL A 18 -6.33 5.83 -9.54
N ASP A 19 -6.29 5.87 -8.22
CA ASP A 19 -6.85 4.84 -7.37
C ASP A 19 -8.11 5.38 -6.67
N PHE A 20 -9.24 5.24 -7.33
CA PHE A 20 -10.56 5.59 -6.78
C PHE A 20 -11.30 4.34 -6.26
N ASN A 21 -10.55 3.33 -5.86
CA ASN A 21 -11.10 2.17 -5.17
C ASN A 21 -11.47 2.54 -3.73
N VAL A 22 -12.52 3.31 -3.59
CA VAL A 22 -13.00 3.82 -2.31
C VAL A 22 -14.09 2.91 -1.73
N PRO A 23 -14.20 2.83 -0.39
CA PRO A 23 -15.28 2.05 0.22
C PRO A 23 -16.62 2.73 0.05
N LEU A 24 -17.63 1.93 -0.32
CA LEU A 24 -19.02 2.36 -0.45
C LEU A 24 -19.87 1.63 0.59
N ASP A 25 -20.88 2.31 1.14
CA ASP A 25 -21.86 1.69 2.01
C ASP A 25 -22.92 0.91 1.21
N GLU A 26 -23.92 0.33 1.89
CA GLU A 26 -25.02 -0.42 1.25
C GLU A 26 -25.85 0.45 0.29
N ASN A 27 -25.85 1.77 0.46
CA ASN A 27 -26.55 2.71 -0.39
C ASN A 27 -25.63 3.29 -1.49
N LEU A 28 -24.44 2.72 -1.65
CA LEU A 28 -23.43 3.14 -2.63
C LEU A 28 -22.90 4.57 -2.41
N ASN A 29 -22.94 5.04 -1.15
CA ASN A 29 -22.33 6.28 -0.75
C ASN A 29 -20.88 6.07 -0.34
N ILE A 30 -20.00 7.01 -0.67
CA ILE A 30 -18.59 6.97 -0.31
C ILE A 30 -18.45 7.17 1.20
N THR A 31 -17.79 6.24 1.90
CA THR A 31 -17.54 6.33 3.34
C THR A 31 -16.17 6.85 3.69
N ASP A 32 -15.22 6.82 2.76
CA ASP A 32 -13.87 7.37 2.92
C ASP A 32 -13.37 7.85 1.55
N ASP A 33 -13.08 9.13 1.44
CA ASP A 33 -12.64 9.77 0.19
C ASP A 33 -11.13 10.09 0.17
N THR A 34 -10.35 9.56 1.11
CA THR A 34 -8.92 9.86 1.25
C THR A 34 -8.16 9.67 -0.07
N ARG A 35 -8.42 8.59 -0.79
CA ARG A 35 -7.78 8.30 -2.07
C ARG A 35 -8.15 9.29 -3.15
N MET A 36 -9.40 9.75 -3.16
CA MET A 36 -9.84 10.78 -4.11
C MET A 36 -9.15 12.12 -3.85
N ARG A 37 -9.08 12.53 -2.57
CA ARG A 37 -8.39 13.75 -2.17
C ARG A 37 -6.91 13.72 -2.49
N ALA A 38 -6.28 12.57 -2.37
CA ALA A 38 -4.86 12.39 -2.67
C ALA A 38 -4.54 12.61 -4.16
N ALA A 39 -5.49 12.38 -5.05
CA ALA A 39 -5.31 12.60 -6.49
C ALA A 39 -5.58 14.05 -6.93
N LEU A 40 -6.21 14.87 -6.10
CA LEU A 40 -6.60 16.23 -6.48
C LEU A 40 -5.44 17.11 -6.94
N PRO A 41 -4.26 17.13 -6.30
CA PRO A 41 -3.15 17.97 -6.76
C PRO A 41 -2.75 17.71 -8.20
N THR A 42 -2.70 16.43 -8.62
CA THR A 42 -2.41 16.03 -10.00
C THR A 42 -3.49 16.54 -10.97
N LEU A 43 -4.75 16.30 -10.63
CA LEU A 43 -5.87 16.70 -11.49
C LEU A 43 -5.93 18.22 -11.63
N LYS A 44 -5.74 18.95 -10.53
CA LYS A 44 -5.77 20.43 -10.53
C LYS A 44 -4.63 21.04 -11.33
N LYS A 45 -3.44 20.43 -11.32
CA LYS A 45 -2.30 20.88 -12.15
C LYS A 45 -2.65 20.81 -13.63
N ILE A 46 -3.21 19.70 -14.09
CA ILE A 46 -3.56 19.50 -15.49
C ILE A 46 -4.64 20.50 -15.93
N ILE A 47 -5.67 20.66 -15.09
CA ILE A 47 -6.77 21.60 -15.34
C ILE A 47 -6.26 23.04 -15.39
N ALA A 48 -5.40 23.43 -14.43
CA ALA A 48 -4.83 24.79 -14.35
C ALA A 48 -4.00 25.14 -15.58
N ASP A 49 -3.32 24.17 -16.19
CA ASP A 49 -2.58 24.39 -17.43
C ASP A 49 -3.48 24.54 -18.66
N GLY A 50 -4.77 24.23 -18.55
CA GLY A 50 -5.67 24.21 -19.70
C GLY A 50 -5.72 22.85 -20.40
N GLY A 51 -5.27 21.79 -19.75
CA GLY A 51 -5.42 20.42 -20.22
C GLY A 51 -6.79 19.85 -19.90
N SER A 52 -7.17 18.79 -20.59
CA SER A 52 -8.34 17.98 -20.25
C SER A 52 -7.92 16.65 -19.66
N VAL A 53 -8.77 16.09 -18.78
CA VAL A 53 -8.44 14.91 -17.98
C VAL A 53 -9.39 13.77 -18.33
N ILE A 54 -8.81 12.62 -18.65
CA ILE A 54 -9.53 11.35 -18.81
C ILE A 54 -9.09 10.47 -17.64
N ILE A 55 -10.01 10.19 -16.72
CA ILE A 55 -9.71 9.43 -15.52
C ILE A 55 -10.02 7.96 -15.74
N GLY A 56 -8.99 7.10 -15.50
CA GLY A 56 -9.14 5.66 -15.42
C GLY A 56 -8.88 5.15 -14.01
N SER A 57 -9.74 4.29 -13.51
CA SER A 57 -9.59 3.66 -12.21
C SER A 57 -10.32 2.32 -12.18
N HIS A 58 -10.03 1.53 -11.16
CA HIS A 58 -10.84 0.39 -10.79
C HIS A 58 -11.62 0.68 -9.52
N LEU A 59 -12.64 -0.11 -9.26
CA LEU A 59 -13.43 -0.12 -8.04
C LEU A 59 -13.79 -1.57 -7.72
N GLY A 60 -13.37 -2.06 -6.56
CA GLY A 60 -13.61 -3.43 -6.14
C GLY A 60 -12.93 -4.47 -7.04
N ARG A 61 -13.48 -5.67 -7.00
CA ARG A 61 -12.96 -6.83 -7.75
C ARG A 61 -14.08 -7.52 -8.53
N PRO A 62 -14.61 -6.89 -9.59
CA PRO A 62 -15.64 -7.54 -10.41
C PRO A 62 -15.07 -8.79 -11.09
N LYS A 63 -15.85 -9.86 -11.14
CA LYS A 63 -15.45 -11.15 -11.73
C LYS A 63 -16.20 -11.49 -13.02
N LYS A 64 -17.31 -10.81 -13.28
CA LYS A 64 -18.23 -11.16 -14.36
C LYS A 64 -18.51 -10.02 -15.34
N GLY A 65 -17.83 -8.89 -15.23
CA GLY A 65 -18.10 -7.72 -16.03
C GLY A 65 -18.93 -6.67 -15.29
N PRO A 66 -19.68 -5.81 -16.00
CA PRO A 66 -20.38 -4.69 -15.36
C PRO A 66 -21.40 -5.11 -14.28
N GLU A 67 -21.26 -4.48 -13.11
CA GLU A 67 -22.19 -4.61 -11.98
C GLU A 67 -22.35 -3.24 -11.34
N ASN A 68 -23.59 -2.87 -11.00
CA ASN A 68 -23.89 -1.54 -10.45
C ASN A 68 -23.06 -1.19 -9.20
N LYS A 69 -22.86 -2.15 -8.30
CA LYS A 69 -22.09 -1.92 -7.05
C LYS A 69 -20.62 -1.59 -7.30
N PHE A 70 -20.09 -1.89 -8.47
CA PHE A 70 -18.69 -1.62 -8.86
C PHE A 70 -18.58 -0.50 -9.89
N SER A 71 -19.67 0.18 -10.20
CA SER A 71 -19.61 1.29 -11.17
C SER A 71 -18.93 2.52 -10.59
N LEU A 72 -18.04 3.12 -11.37
CA LEU A 72 -17.42 4.39 -11.00
C LEU A 72 -18.39 5.58 -11.08
N LYS A 73 -19.60 5.40 -11.60
CA LYS A 73 -20.61 6.47 -11.61
C LYS A 73 -20.89 7.01 -10.19
N HIS A 74 -20.73 6.16 -9.18
CA HIS A 74 -21.00 6.52 -7.78
C HIS A 74 -20.00 7.51 -7.18
N VAL A 75 -18.84 7.70 -7.81
CA VAL A 75 -17.81 8.65 -7.32
C VAL A 75 -17.86 9.99 -8.05
N VAL A 76 -18.59 10.09 -9.14
CA VAL A 76 -18.54 11.26 -10.04
C VAL A 76 -19.04 12.54 -9.38
N ALA A 77 -20.20 12.50 -8.72
CA ALA A 77 -20.76 13.67 -8.05
C ALA A 77 -19.82 14.21 -6.97
N HIS A 78 -19.25 13.32 -6.18
CA HIS A 78 -18.30 13.69 -5.12
C HIS A 78 -17.00 14.28 -5.70
N LEU A 79 -16.48 13.70 -6.78
CA LEU A 79 -15.32 14.25 -7.47
C LEU A 79 -15.60 15.67 -7.99
N SER A 80 -16.80 15.89 -8.54
CA SER A 80 -17.24 17.21 -8.99
C SER A 80 -17.22 18.23 -7.85
N GLU A 81 -17.70 17.85 -6.66
CA GLU A 81 -17.66 18.69 -5.46
C GLU A 81 -16.20 19.01 -5.06
N LEU A 82 -15.34 18.01 -5.03
CA LEU A 82 -13.94 18.17 -4.64
C LEU A 82 -13.16 19.07 -5.61
N LEU A 83 -13.46 18.98 -6.90
CA LEU A 83 -12.81 19.79 -7.94
C LEU A 83 -13.46 21.18 -8.09
N GLY A 84 -14.69 21.36 -7.61
CA GLY A 84 -15.43 22.61 -7.75
C GLY A 84 -15.88 22.88 -9.19
N GLN A 85 -16.05 21.85 -10.00
CA GLN A 85 -16.51 21.94 -11.40
C GLN A 85 -17.24 20.67 -11.81
N PRO A 86 -18.07 20.72 -12.88
CA PRO A 86 -18.72 19.53 -13.40
C PRO A 86 -17.72 18.48 -13.85
N VAL A 87 -18.03 17.21 -13.60
CA VAL A 87 -17.27 16.05 -14.05
C VAL A 87 -18.19 15.18 -14.90
N LYS A 88 -17.74 14.87 -16.11
CA LYS A 88 -18.48 14.02 -17.06
C LYS A 88 -18.18 12.54 -16.77
N PHE A 89 -19.11 11.69 -17.16
CA PHE A 89 -18.98 10.24 -17.03
C PHE A 89 -19.39 9.55 -18.31
N VAL A 90 -18.66 8.51 -18.71
CA VAL A 90 -19.06 7.60 -19.79
C VAL A 90 -19.07 6.18 -19.25
N ASP A 91 -20.16 5.44 -19.54
CA ASP A 91 -20.40 4.11 -18.97
C ASP A 91 -19.69 2.95 -19.71
N ASP A 92 -18.50 3.23 -20.21
CA ASP A 92 -17.59 2.25 -20.79
C ASP A 92 -16.15 2.74 -20.66
N SER A 93 -15.19 1.86 -20.91
CA SER A 93 -13.75 2.20 -20.87
C SER A 93 -13.14 2.34 -22.26
N ILE A 94 -13.68 1.67 -23.24
CA ILE A 94 -13.25 1.70 -24.65
C ILE A 94 -14.47 1.71 -25.58
N GLY A 95 -14.24 1.84 -26.85
CA GLY A 95 -15.28 1.76 -27.89
C GLY A 95 -15.73 3.12 -28.41
N GLU A 96 -16.69 3.11 -29.31
CA GLU A 96 -17.15 4.31 -30.02
C GLU A 96 -17.77 5.36 -29.10
N LYS A 97 -18.50 4.92 -28.08
CA LYS A 97 -19.11 5.80 -27.08
C LYS A 97 -18.04 6.60 -26.33
N VAL A 98 -16.95 5.93 -25.95
CA VAL A 98 -15.82 6.56 -25.24
C VAL A 98 -15.08 7.51 -26.16
N LYS A 99 -14.83 7.10 -27.41
CA LYS A 99 -14.16 7.96 -28.41
C LYS A 99 -14.95 9.24 -28.64
N ALA A 100 -16.27 9.14 -28.74
CA ALA A 100 -17.15 10.31 -28.94
C ALA A 100 -17.08 11.25 -27.71
N ALA A 101 -17.14 10.69 -26.50
CA ALA A 101 -17.05 11.48 -25.25
C ALA A 101 -15.69 12.20 -25.13
N VAL A 102 -14.60 11.53 -25.49
CA VAL A 102 -13.25 12.12 -25.48
C VAL A 102 -13.11 13.21 -26.56
N ALA A 103 -13.68 13.00 -27.74
CA ALA A 103 -13.65 13.99 -28.84
C ALA A 103 -14.36 15.30 -28.46
N GLU A 104 -15.40 15.22 -27.65
CA GLU A 104 -16.17 16.39 -27.17
C GLU A 104 -15.52 17.09 -25.97
N LEU A 105 -14.50 16.49 -25.38
CA LEU A 105 -13.86 17.01 -24.16
C LEU A 105 -13.07 18.27 -24.45
N LYS A 106 -13.40 19.36 -23.77
CA LYS A 106 -12.77 20.67 -23.93
C LYS A 106 -11.65 20.89 -22.91
N PRO A 107 -10.71 21.83 -23.18
CA PRO A 107 -9.69 22.20 -22.21
C PRO A 107 -10.29 22.53 -20.84
N GLY A 108 -9.69 21.97 -19.78
CA GLY A 108 -10.14 22.12 -18.40
C GLY A 108 -11.24 21.17 -17.95
N GLU A 109 -11.83 20.41 -18.88
CA GLU A 109 -12.88 19.45 -18.56
C GLU A 109 -12.31 18.11 -18.10
N VAL A 110 -13.14 17.38 -17.31
CA VAL A 110 -12.80 16.09 -16.73
C VAL A 110 -13.85 15.05 -17.10
N LEU A 111 -13.38 13.92 -17.61
CA LEU A 111 -14.20 12.76 -17.97
C LEU A 111 -13.73 11.54 -17.18
N VAL A 112 -14.64 10.88 -16.47
CA VAL A 112 -14.39 9.61 -15.78
C VAL A 112 -14.88 8.46 -16.67
N LEU A 113 -13.99 7.51 -16.94
CA LEU A 113 -14.34 6.26 -17.62
C LEU A 113 -15.00 5.29 -16.62
N GLU A 114 -15.74 4.32 -17.11
CA GLU A 114 -16.28 3.26 -16.29
C GLU A 114 -15.14 2.36 -15.76
N ASN A 115 -15.42 1.62 -14.70
CA ASN A 115 -14.48 0.73 -14.02
C ASN A 115 -13.70 -0.14 -15.02
N LEU A 116 -12.38 0.10 -15.08
CA LEU A 116 -11.49 -0.60 -16.01
C LEU A 116 -11.52 -2.11 -15.82
N ARG A 117 -11.76 -2.58 -14.58
CA ARG A 117 -11.82 -4.01 -14.26
C ARG A 117 -13.14 -4.67 -14.66
N PHE A 118 -14.06 -3.95 -15.27
CA PHE A 118 -15.16 -4.59 -15.96
C PHE A 118 -14.67 -5.42 -17.16
N TYR A 119 -13.50 -5.07 -17.68
CA TYR A 119 -12.81 -5.84 -18.71
C TYR A 119 -11.74 -6.76 -18.09
N ALA A 120 -11.81 -8.05 -18.43
CA ALA A 120 -10.78 -9.01 -18.05
C ALA A 120 -9.39 -8.61 -18.56
N GLU A 121 -9.36 -7.87 -19.66
CA GLU A 121 -8.16 -7.35 -20.33
C GLU A 121 -7.40 -6.36 -19.46
N GLU A 122 -8.04 -5.66 -18.55
CA GLU A 122 -7.32 -4.78 -17.63
C GLU A 122 -6.30 -5.58 -16.79
N GLU A 123 -6.72 -6.70 -16.24
CA GLU A 123 -5.85 -7.57 -15.45
C GLU A 123 -5.05 -8.55 -16.30
N GLY A 124 -5.53 -8.85 -17.50
CA GLY A 124 -4.92 -9.83 -18.39
C GLY A 124 -5.06 -11.27 -17.90
N LYS A 125 -6.13 -11.55 -17.16
CA LYS A 125 -6.46 -12.87 -16.63
C LYS A 125 -7.78 -13.37 -17.20
N PRO A 126 -7.85 -14.65 -17.65
CA PRO A 126 -9.09 -15.19 -18.17
C PRO A 126 -10.17 -15.27 -17.08
N ARG A 127 -11.43 -15.13 -17.51
CA ARG A 127 -12.61 -15.23 -16.66
C ARG A 127 -13.58 -16.28 -17.19
N GLY A 128 -14.39 -16.85 -16.31
CA GLY A 128 -15.42 -17.79 -16.70
C GLY A 128 -14.94 -19.20 -17.05
N LEU A 129 -13.72 -19.56 -16.70
CA LEU A 129 -13.22 -20.92 -16.87
C LEU A 129 -13.90 -21.86 -15.88
N ALA A 130 -14.23 -23.07 -16.33
CA ALA A 130 -14.72 -24.12 -15.46
C ALA A 130 -13.64 -24.55 -14.46
N GLU A 131 -14.03 -24.94 -13.24
CA GLU A 131 -13.09 -25.39 -12.20
C GLU A 131 -12.27 -26.60 -12.65
N ASP A 132 -12.86 -27.48 -13.47
CA ASP A 132 -12.26 -28.68 -14.01
C ASP A 132 -11.61 -28.47 -15.38
N ALA A 133 -11.41 -27.23 -15.82
CA ALA A 133 -10.77 -26.93 -17.09
C ALA A 133 -9.38 -27.60 -17.17
N SER A 134 -9.06 -28.17 -18.31
CA SER A 134 -7.75 -28.78 -18.56
C SER A 134 -6.64 -27.72 -18.58
N ASP A 135 -5.39 -28.14 -18.40
CA ASP A 135 -4.23 -27.24 -18.50
C ASP A 135 -4.12 -26.62 -19.90
N GLU A 136 -4.51 -27.37 -20.95
CA GLU A 136 -4.57 -26.87 -22.31
C GLU A 136 -5.62 -25.78 -22.48
N GLU A 137 -6.83 -25.97 -21.91
CA GLU A 137 -7.90 -24.98 -21.93
C GLU A 137 -7.50 -23.71 -21.19
N LYS A 138 -6.85 -23.84 -20.00
CA LYS A 138 -6.34 -22.71 -19.22
C LYS A 138 -5.26 -21.95 -19.99
N ALA A 139 -4.33 -22.65 -20.62
CA ALA A 139 -3.26 -22.03 -21.42
C ALA A 139 -3.83 -21.28 -22.64
N ALA A 140 -4.80 -21.86 -23.34
CA ALA A 140 -5.46 -21.24 -24.48
C ALA A 140 -6.22 -19.96 -24.07
N ALA A 141 -6.96 -20.02 -22.95
CA ALA A 141 -7.69 -18.87 -22.41
C ALA A 141 -6.73 -17.73 -22.00
N LYS A 142 -5.62 -18.07 -21.37
CA LYS A 142 -4.58 -17.10 -20.98
C LYS A 142 -3.96 -16.42 -22.21
N LYS A 143 -3.64 -17.18 -23.24
CA LYS A 143 -3.10 -16.67 -24.51
C LYS A 143 -4.09 -15.71 -25.17
N ALA A 144 -5.38 -16.10 -25.21
CA ALA A 144 -6.43 -15.30 -25.81
C ALA A 144 -6.62 -13.95 -25.09
N VAL A 145 -6.68 -13.95 -23.75
CA VAL A 145 -6.85 -12.71 -22.97
C VAL A 145 -5.61 -11.81 -23.08
N LYS A 146 -4.41 -12.38 -23.18
CA LYS A 146 -3.19 -11.59 -23.40
C LYS A 146 -3.20 -10.89 -24.76
N ALA A 147 -3.71 -11.54 -25.80
CA ALA A 147 -3.86 -10.92 -27.11
C ALA A 147 -4.90 -9.79 -27.08
N SER A 148 -6.06 -10.01 -26.46
CA SER A 148 -7.09 -8.98 -26.34
C SER A 148 -6.66 -7.86 -25.38
N GLN A 149 -5.82 -8.14 -24.39
CA GLN A 149 -5.24 -7.13 -23.52
C GLN A 149 -4.40 -6.11 -24.31
N LYS A 150 -3.63 -6.55 -25.29
CA LYS A 150 -2.85 -5.64 -26.16
C LYS A 150 -3.75 -4.68 -26.91
N GLU A 151 -4.85 -5.18 -27.48
CA GLU A 151 -5.82 -4.35 -28.20
C GLU A 151 -6.54 -3.38 -27.26
N PHE A 152 -6.96 -3.85 -26.09
CA PHE A 152 -7.57 -3.02 -25.04
C PHE A 152 -6.63 -1.88 -24.62
N THR A 153 -5.37 -2.21 -24.36
CA THR A 153 -4.36 -1.24 -23.93
C THR A 153 -4.09 -0.19 -25.02
N LYS A 154 -3.96 -0.63 -26.26
CA LYS A 154 -3.77 0.25 -27.41
C LYS A 154 -4.93 1.23 -27.56
N GLU A 155 -6.16 0.73 -27.39
CA GLU A 155 -7.36 1.55 -27.50
C GLU A 155 -7.44 2.58 -26.39
N LEU A 156 -7.14 2.20 -25.14
CA LEU A 156 -7.03 3.15 -24.03
C LEU A 156 -5.97 4.23 -24.30
N ALA A 157 -4.80 3.83 -24.77
CA ALA A 157 -3.71 4.77 -25.07
C ALA A 157 -4.09 5.76 -26.16
N SER A 158 -4.89 5.33 -27.15
CA SER A 158 -5.31 6.17 -28.27
C SER A 158 -6.22 7.34 -27.86
N LEU A 159 -6.77 7.29 -26.64
CA LEU A 159 -7.67 8.34 -26.15
C LEU A 159 -6.93 9.63 -25.75
N ALA A 160 -5.62 9.57 -25.49
CA ALA A 160 -4.90 10.67 -24.88
C ALA A 160 -3.56 10.97 -25.56
N ASP A 161 -3.08 12.19 -25.34
CA ASP A 161 -1.76 12.65 -25.79
C ASP A 161 -0.67 12.32 -24.77
N VAL A 162 -1.03 12.22 -23.50
CA VAL A 162 -0.12 12.08 -22.34
C VAL A 162 -0.68 11.05 -21.36
N TYR A 163 0.21 10.26 -20.80
CA TYR A 163 -0.12 9.29 -19.73
C TYR A 163 0.47 9.74 -18.40
N VAL A 164 -0.38 9.78 -17.37
CA VAL A 164 0.01 10.09 -15.99
C VAL A 164 -0.40 8.94 -15.08
N ASN A 165 0.55 8.33 -14.40
CA ASN A 165 0.28 7.30 -13.40
C ASN A 165 0.31 7.91 -11.99
N ASP A 166 -0.83 7.91 -11.33
CA ASP A 166 -0.99 8.45 -9.98
C ASP A 166 -1.59 7.42 -9.02
N ALA A 167 -1.41 6.12 -9.32
CA ALA A 167 -1.99 5.01 -8.58
C ALA A 167 -0.90 4.09 -8.01
N PHE A 168 -0.28 4.49 -6.90
CA PHE A 168 0.78 3.69 -6.27
C PHE A 168 0.26 2.35 -5.73
N GLY A 169 -0.97 2.31 -5.21
CA GLY A 169 -1.58 1.08 -4.68
C GLY A 169 -1.68 -0.07 -5.68
N THR A 170 -1.63 0.21 -6.98
CA THR A 170 -1.64 -0.79 -8.06
C THR A 170 -0.32 -0.90 -8.81
N ALA A 171 0.72 -0.20 -8.37
CA ALA A 171 2.01 -0.14 -9.07
C ALA A 171 2.73 -1.50 -9.14
N HIS A 172 2.39 -2.44 -8.25
CA HIS A 172 2.94 -3.80 -8.22
C HIS A 172 2.25 -4.74 -9.22
N ARG A 173 1.25 -4.28 -9.95
CA ARG A 173 0.51 -5.07 -10.94
C ARG A 173 0.84 -4.63 -12.36
N ALA A 174 1.18 -5.58 -13.23
CA ALA A 174 1.42 -5.31 -14.64
C ALA A 174 0.09 -5.31 -15.43
N HIS A 175 -0.86 -4.47 -15.00
CA HIS A 175 -2.16 -4.34 -15.65
C HIS A 175 -2.08 -3.41 -16.86
N ALA A 176 -3.11 -3.43 -17.71
CA ALA A 176 -3.15 -2.62 -18.90
C ALA A 176 -2.96 -1.13 -18.60
N SER A 177 -3.75 -0.58 -17.69
CA SER A 177 -3.76 0.87 -17.39
C SER A 177 -2.66 1.33 -16.44
N THR A 178 -2.00 0.42 -15.72
CA THR A 178 -0.97 0.76 -14.72
C THR A 178 0.45 0.60 -15.22
N ALA A 179 0.66 -0.25 -16.21
CA ALA A 179 2.00 -0.55 -16.72
C ALA A 179 2.05 -0.63 -18.25
N LEU A 180 1.27 -1.50 -18.87
CA LEU A 180 1.38 -1.80 -20.29
C LEU A 180 1.09 -0.58 -21.17
N ILE A 181 0.18 0.27 -20.76
CA ILE A 181 -0.20 1.50 -21.48
C ILE A 181 0.99 2.43 -21.71
N ALA A 182 1.96 2.45 -20.81
CA ALA A 182 3.13 3.32 -20.91
C ALA A 182 3.98 3.05 -22.15
N ASP A 183 3.94 1.82 -22.68
CA ASP A 183 4.67 1.45 -23.90
C ASP A 183 4.16 2.19 -25.15
N TYR A 184 2.96 2.77 -25.10
CA TYR A 184 2.35 3.50 -26.21
C TYR A 184 2.65 5.00 -26.16
N PHE A 185 3.43 5.46 -25.19
CA PHE A 185 3.80 6.86 -25.03
C PHE A 185 5.32 7.02 -25.03
N THR A 186 5.78 8.10 -25.64
CA THR A 186 7.22 8.43 -25.59
C THR A 186 7.62 8.87 -24.17
N PRO A 187 8.92 8.83 -23.83
CA PRO A 187 9.37 9.27 -22.50
C PRO A 187 8.95 10.69 -22.11
N GLU A 188 8.78 11.59 -23.10
CA GLU A 188 8.36 12.97 -22.87
C GLU A 188 6.86 13.07 -22.53
N ASN A 189 6.07 12.06 -22.88
CA ASN A 189 4.61 12.07 -22.76
C ASN A 189 4.10 11.05 -21.73
N LYS A 190 4.94 10.60 -20.83
CA LYS A 190 4.52 9.75 -19.72
C LYS A 190 5.27 10.18 -18.45
N MET A 191 4.56 10.19 -17.31
CA MET A 191 5.11 10.68 -16.06
C MET A 191 4.31 10.19 -14.85
N PHE A 192 4.89 10.33 -13.69
CA PHE A 192 4.16 10.14 -12.43
C PHE A 192 3.29 11.35 -12.12
N GLY A 193 2.12 11.13 -11.53
CA GLY A 193 1.39 12.17 -10.81
C GLY A 193 2.10 12.52 -9.50
N TYR A 194 1.65 13.55 -8.82
CA TYR A 194 2.27 14.02 -7.57
C TYR A 194 2.23 12.97 -6.45
N LEU A 195 1.11 12.24 -6.32
CA LEU A 195 0.99 11.19 -5.31
C LEU A 195 2.01 10.07 -5.56
N MET A 196 2.07 9.58 -6.81
CA MET A 196 3.01 8.53 -7.19
C MET A 196 4.46 8.98 -6.99
N GLU A 197 4.78 10.22 -7.33
CA GLU A 197 6.12 10.79 -7.15
C GLU A 197 6.53 10.82 -5.68
N LYS A 198 5.62 11.21 -4.79
CA LYS A 198 5.87 11.20 -3.34
C LYS A 198 6.09 9.79 -2.80
N GLU A 199 5.28 8.83 -3.24
CA GLU A 199 5.41 7.43 -2.84
C GLU A 199 6.77 6.84 -3.29
N VAL A 200 7.14 7.09 -4.55
CA VAL A 200 8.43 6.62 -5.09
C VAL A 200 9.61 7.23 -4.32
N LYS A 201 9.57 8.52 -4.05
CA LYS A 201 10.61 9.20 -3.25
C LYS A 201 10.70 8.64 -1.84
N ALA A 202 9.56 8.37 -1.20
CA ALA A 202 9.53 7.79 0.14
C ALA A 202 10.16 6.40 0.17
N VAL A 203 9.85 5.55 -0.81
CA VAL A 203 10.46 4.23 -0.95
C VAL A 203 11.97 4.33 -1.15
N GLU A 204 12.42 5.25 -2.00
CA GLU A 204 13.87 5.47 -2.23
C GLU A 204 14.61 5.87 -0.96
N LYS A 205 13.99 6.68 -0.10
CA LYS A 205 14.57 7.09 1.19
C LYS A 205 14.85 5.92 2.13
N VAL A 206 14.06 4.87 2.08
CA VAL A 206 14.23 3.69 2.94
C VAL A 206 14.92 2.52 2.24
N MET A 207 15.04 2.55 0.91
CA MET A 207 15.63 1.44 0.15
C MET A 207 16.95 1.79 -0.53
N LYS A 208 17.20 3.04 -0.87
CA LYS A 208 18.41 3.47 -1.62
C LYS A 208 19.18 4.57 -0.92
N ASP A 209 18.55 5.70 -0.62
CA ASP A 209 19.20 6.89 -0.07
C ASP A 209 19.07 6.92 1.45
N ILE A 210 19.65 5.92 2.10
CA ILE A 210 19.45 5.66 3.53
C ILE A 210 20.39 6.50 4.38
N ASN A 211 19.83 7.36 5.22
CA ASN A 211 20.56 8.02 6.31
C ASN A 211 20.56 7.10 7.53
N ARG A 212 21.75 6.83 8.08
CA ARG A 212 21.89 5.89 9.19
C ARG A 212 21.99 6.60 10.53
N PRO A 213 21.54 5.98 11.64
CA PRO A 213 21.02 4.60 11.72
C PRO A 213 19.62 4.45 11.10
N PHE A 214 19.42 3.32 10.42
CA PHE A 214 18.12 2.93 9.87
C PHE A 214 17.50 1.85 10.74
N THR A 215 16.28 2.12 11.23
CA THR A 215 15.50 1.18 12.03
C THR A 215 14.21 0.83 11.33
N ALA A 216 13.98 -0.46 11.11
CA ALA A 216 12.68 -0.96 10.65
C ALA A 216 11.95 -1.59 11.84
N ILE A 217 10.64 -1.33 11.93
CA ILE A 217 9.76 -1.89 12.94
C ILE A 217 8.74 -2.75 12.22
N MET A 218 8.81 -4.06 12.46
CA MET A 218 7.98 -5.05 11.81
C MET A 218 7.08 -5.73 12.84
N GLY A 219 5.80 -5.40 12.80
CA GLY A 219 4.75 -6.08 13.55
C GLY A 219 3.96 -7.02 12.65
N GLY A 220 3.18 -7.88 13.27
CA GLY A 220 2.35 -8.84 12.55
C GLY A 220 2.27 -10.16 13.30
N SER A 221 1.34 -11.02 12.91
CA SER A 221 1.09 -12.29 13.59
C SER A 221 1.94 -13.45 13.06
N LYS A 222 2.38 -13.39 11.81
CA LYS A 222 3.04 -14.52 11.13
C LYS A 222 4.40 -14.16 10.56
N VAL A 223 5.44 -14.85 11.01
CA VAL A 223 6.80 -14.75 10.47
C VAL A 223 6.81 -15.20 9.01
N SER A 224 6.08 -16.27 8.70
CA SER A 224 6.02 -16.83 7.33
C SER A 224 5.52 -15.85 6.28
N SER A 225 4.61 -14.93 6.65
CA SER A 225 4.09 -13.92 5.73
C SER A 225 5.02 -12.71 5.56
N LYS A 226 6.02 -12.56 6.41
CA LYS A 226 6.95 -11.42 6.44
C LYS A 226 8.39 -11.78 6.11
N ILE A 227 8.66 -13.05 5.78
CA ILE A 227 10.04 -13.53 5.60
C ILE A 227 10.81 -12.78 4.52
N GLU A 228 10.22 -12.56 3.34
CA GLU A 228 10.90 -11.86 2.25
C GLU A 228 11.22 -10.42 2.62
N ILE A 229 10.30 -9.75 3.32
CA ILE A 229 10.48 -8.38 3.80
C ILE A 229 11.63 -8.34 4.82
N ILE A 230 11.59 -9.24 5.81
CA ILE A 230 12.60 -9.31 6.87
C ILE A 230 13.98 -9.59 6.27
N GLU A 231 14.08 -10.57 5.39
CA GLU A 231 15.36 -10.93 4.75
C GLU A 231 15.94 -9.77 3.93
N ASN A 232 15.11 -9.05 3.18
CA ASN A 232 15.58 -7.89 2.43
C ASN A 232 15.99 -6.75 3.37
N LEU A 233 15.22 -6.50 4.42
CA LEU A 233 15.55 -5.47 5.41
C LEU A 233 16.84 -5.76 6.17
N LEU A 234 17.16 -7.01 6.45
CA LEU A 234 18.42 -7.40 7.08
C LEU A 234 19.66 -6.97 6.28
N ASN A 235 19.51 -6.76 4.97
CA ASN A 235 20.59 -6.23 4.12
C ASN A 235 20.67 -4.71 4.16
N LYS A 236 19.71 -4.02 4.77
CA LYS A 236 19.57 -2.57 4.68
C LYS A 236 19.60 -1.84 6.00
N VAL A 237 19.09 -2.47 7.07
CA VAL A 237 18.89 -1.81 8.36
C VAL A 237 20.11 -1.95 9.29
N ASP A 238 20.20 -1.02 10.22
CA ASP A 238 21.10 -1.12 11.40
C ASP A 238 20.38 -1.77 12.57
N ASN A 239 19.08 -1.51 12.73
CA ASN A 239 18.24 -2.08 13.76
C ASN A 239 16.97 -2.64 13.15
N LEU A 240 16.55 -3.82 13.61
CA LEU A 240 15.28 -4.43 13.23
C LEU A 240 14.50 -4.77 14.49
N ILE A 241 13.37 -4.11 14.70
CA ILE A 241 12.44 -4.38 15.78
C ILE A 241 11.38 -5.35 15.25
N ILE A 242 11.31 -6.54 15.85
CA ILE A 242 10.26 -7.52 15.58
C ILE A 242 9.27 -7.45 16.75
N THR A 243 8.01 -7.23 16.44
CA THR A 243 6.97 -7.02 17.44
C THR A 243 5.62 -7.58 16.98
N GLY A 244 4.55 -7.30 17.73
CA GLY A 244 3.24 -7.90 17.48
C GLY A 244 3.21 -9.38 17.79
N GLY A 245 2.33 -10.12 17.14
CA GLY A 245 2.18 -11.57 17.38
C GLY A 245 3.40 -12.40 17.01
N MET A 246 4.25 -11.92 16.10
CA MET A 246 5.52 -12.60 15.77
C MET A 246 6.46 -12.74 16.98
N THR A 247 6.34 -11.85 17.95
CA THR A 247 7.12 -11.89 19.20
C THR A 247 7.12 -13.28 19.82
N TYR A 248 5.98 -13.94 19.83
CA TYR A 248 5.80 -15.20 20.56
C TYR A 248 6.38 -16.40 19.80
N THR A 249 6.41 -16.35 18.48
CA THR A 249 7.14 -17.34 17.68
C THR A 249 8.65 -17.25 17.96
N PHE A 250 9.22 -16.05 17.97
CA PHE A 250 10.63 -15.84 18.31
C PHE A 250 10.93 -16.25 19.74
N THR A 251 10.05 -15.92 20.68
CA THR A 251 10.23 -16.26 22.11
C THR A 251 10.23 -17.77 22.32
N LYS A 252 9.26 -18.47 21.74
CA LYS A 252 9.19 -19.94 21.84
C LYS A 252 10.37 -20.62 21.16
N ALA A 253 10.82 -20.09 20.01
CA ALA A 253 12.00 -20.60 19.32
C ALA A 253 13.25 -20.57 20.20
N GLN A 254 13.35 -19.64 21.13
CA GLN A 254 14.45 -19.50 22.08
C GLN A 254 14.23 -20.30 23.35
N GLY A 255 13.18 -21.12 23.42
CA GLY A 255 12.86 -21.95 24.59
C GLY A 255 11.99 -21.28 25.65
N GLY A 256 11.45 -20.10 25.37
CA GLY A 256 10.57 -19.37 26.28
C GLY A 256 9.16 -19.96 26.33
N LYS A 257 8.46 -19.64 27.44
CA LYS A 257 7.05 -20.01 27.65
C LYS A 257 6.15 -18.87 27.24
N ILE A 258 5.21 -19.16 26.35
CA ILE A 258 4.33 -18.14 25.76
C ILE A 258 2.84 -18.34 26.09
N GLY A 259 2.51 -19.34 26.92
CA GLY A 259 1.12 -19.64 27.28
C GLY A 259 0.25 -19.94 26.04
N ASN A 260 -0.90 -19.29 25.96
CA ASN A 260 -1.82 -19.43 24.84
C ASN A 260 -1.60 -18.38 23.73
N SER A 261 -0.46 -17.69 23.74
CA SER A 261 -0.16 -16.66 22.75
C SER A 261 -0.13 -17.24 21.33
N ILE A 262 -0.47 -16.40 20.35
CA ILE A 262 -0.38 -16.76 18.93
C ILE A 262 1.05 -17.18 18.59
N CYS A 263 1.20 -18.29 17.87
CA CYS A 263 2.52 -18.80 17.49
C CYS A 263 2.43 -19.68 16.24
N GLU A 264 3.41 -19.55 15.37
CA GLU A 264 3.60 -20.48 14.25
C GLU A 264 4.57 -21.59 14.70
N ASP A 265 4.04 -22.66 15.30
CA ASP A 265 4.84 -23.76 15.85
C ASP A 265 5.70 -24.49 14.81
N ASP A 266 5.30 -24.47 13.54
CA ASP A 266 6.05 -25.04 12.43
C ASP A 266 7.14 -24.10 11.86
N LYS A 267 7.30 -22.89 12.42
CA LYS A 267 8.24 -21.86 11.94
C LYS A 267 9.29 -21.45 12.98
N LEU A 268 9.46 -22.24 14.05
CA LEU A 268 10.46 -21.95 15.08
C LEU A 268 11.89 -21.96 14.52
N ASP A 269 12.19 -22.91 13.66
CA ASP A 269 13.51 -22.99 12.99
C ASP A 269 13.74 -21.79 12.06
N LEU A 270 12.71 -21.30 11.39
CA LEU A 270 12.78 -20.11 10.58
C LEU A 270 13.12 -18.88 11.42
N ALA A 271 12.49 -18.74 12.60
CA ALA A 271 12.78 -17.64 13.51
C ALA A 271 14.25 -17.66 13.97
N LEU A 272 14.77 -18.83 14.34
CA LEU A 272 16.17 -19.00 14.72
C LEU A 272 17.13 -18.67 13.57
N ASP A 273 16.79 -19.07 12.34
CA ASP A 273 17.58 -18.77 11.16
C ASP A 273 17.64 -17.25 10.89
N LEU A 274 16.53 -16.55 11.04
CA LEU A 274 16.49 -15.09 10.88
C LEU A 274 17.32 -14.39 11.95
N MET A 275 17.32 -14.88 13.20
CA MET A 275 18.16 -14.36 14.27
C MET A 275 19.64 -14.55 13.96
N LYS A 276 20.01 -15.72 13.43
CA LYS A 276 21.37 -16.00 12.99
C LYS A 276 21.81 -15.10 11.86
N LYS A 277 20.97 -14.91 10.85
CA LYS A 277 21.23 -14.01 9.71
C LYS A 277 21.43 -12.56 10.18
N ALA A 278 20.61 -12.09 11.11
CA ALA A 278 20.76 -10.75 11.68
C ALA A 278 22.13 -10.58 12.33
N LYS A 279 22.56 -11.54 13.15
CA LYS A 279 23.87 -11.53 13.79
C LYS A 279 25.01 -11.53 12.77
N GLU A 280 24.94 -12.39 11.76
CA GLU A 280 25.97 -12.48 10.71
C GLU A 280 26.10 -11.16 9.93
N LYS A 281 25.00 -10.45 9.74
CA LYS A 281 24.97 -9.16 9.01
C LYS A 281 25.25 -7.95 9.92
N GLY A 282 25.49 -8.15 11.19
CA GLY A 282 25.73 -7.07 12.15
C GLY A 282 24.50 -6.22 12.44
N VAL A 283 23.29 -6.74 12.21
CA VAL A 283 22.04 -6.05 12.49
C VAL A 283 21.66 -6.26 13.96
N ASN A 284 21.32 -5.16 14.64
CA ASN A 284 20.78 -5.22 15.99
C ASN A 284 19.31 -5.65 15.91
N LEU A 285 19.05 -6.92 16.19
CA LEU A 285 17.69 -7.45 16.27
C LEU A 285 17.13 -7.17 17.65
N VAL A 286 16.05 -6.40 17.73
CA VAL A 286 15.44 -5.96 18.98
C VAL A 286 14.11 -6.68 19.16
N LEU A 287 14.01 -7.45 20.24
CA LEU A 287 12.81 -8.19 20.60
C LEU A 287 12.24 -7.67 21.94
N ALA A 288 10.94 -7.85 22.15
CA ALA A 288 10.32 -7.50 23.41
C ALA A 288 10.92 -8.34 24.56
N VAL A 289 11.05 -7.74 25.73
CA VAL A 289 11.53 -8.40 26.97
C VAL A 289 10.39 -8.65 27.95
N ASP A 290 9.28 -7.94 27.82
CA ASP A 290 8.08 -8.10 28.64
C ASP A 290 6.83 -8.04 27.76
N ALA A 291 5.71 -8.44 28.30
CA ALA A 291 4.42 -8.44 27.60
C ALA A 291 3.29 -8.07 28.55
N LYS A 292 2.32 -7.36 28.01
CA LYS A 292 1.02 -7.16 28.63
C LYS A 292 0.15 -8.34 28.20
N ILE A 293 -0.15 -9.22 29.15
CA ILE A 293 -0.89 -10.45 28.91
C ILE A 293 -2.32 -10.34 29.41
N ALA A 294 -3.20 -11.14 28.81
CA ALA A 294 -4.61 -11.20 29.11
C ALA A 294 -5.06 -12.65 29.30
N ASP A 295 -6.09 -12.86 30.12
CA ASP A 295 -6.68 -14.17 30.34
C ASP A 295 -7.77 -14.53 29.34
N ALA A 296 -8.08 -13.63 28.41
CA ALA A 296 -8.99 -13.83 27.30
C ALA A 296 -8.68 -12.85 26.17
N PHE A 297 -9.07 -13.17 24.94
CA PHE A 297 -8.98 -12.25 23.80
C PHE A 297 -10.17 -11.27 23.83
N SER A 298 -10.06 -10.28 24.70
CA SER A 298 -11.11 -9.28 24.97
C SER A 298 -10.49 -8.00 25.53
N ASN A 299 -11.08 -6.86 25.17
CA ASN A 299 -10.68 -5.58 25.75
C ASN A 299 -10.85 -5.55 27.29
N ASP A 300 -11.82 -6.28 27.81
CA ASP A 300 -12.16 -6.29 29.23
C ASP A 300 -11.51 -7.43 30.02
N ALA A 301 -10.60 -8.18 29.40
CA ALA A 301 -9.87 -9.26 30.05
C ALA A 301 -9.05 -8.74 31.24
N ASN A 302 -8.80 -9.61 32.22
CA ASN A 302 -7.81 -9.34 33.26
C ASN A 302 -6.43 -9.27 32.62
N THR A 303 -5.60 -8.34 33.07
CA THR A 303 -4.26 -8.10 32.50
C THR A 303 -3.19 -8.10 33.57
N LYS A 304 -1.98 -8.43 33.19
CA LYS A 304 -0.77 -8.23 33.98
C LYS A 304 0.46 -8.14 33.09
N ILE A 305 1.53 -7.61 33.60
CA ILE A 305 2.82 -7.51 32.92
C ILE A 305 3.72 -8.65 33.44
N VAL A 306 4.30 -9.40 32.52
CA VAL A 306 5.23 -10.49 32.83
C VAL A 306 6.43 -10.44 31.88
N PRO A 307 7.57 -11.09 32.23
CA PRO A 307 8.62 -11.32 31.25
C PRO A 307 8.05 -12.08 30.03
N VAL A 308 8.48 -11.70 28.86
CA VAL A 308 7.91 -12.25 27.60
C VAL A 308 8.08 -13.77 27.46
N ASN A 309 9.08 -14.33 28.11
CA ASN A 309 9.40 -15.77 28.11
C ASN A 309 8.78 -16.56 29.28
N GLN A 310 7.91 -15.93 30.05
CA GLN A 310 7.28 -16.52 31.24
C GLN A 310 5.77 -16.26 31.26
N ILE A 311 5.10 -16.44 30.13
CA ILE A 311 3.65 -16.29 30.05
C ILE A 311 2.99 -17.59 30.53
N PRO A 312 2.16 -17.55 31.59
CA PRO A 312 1.50 -18.74 32.12
C PRO A 312 0.47 -19.34 31.17
N ASP A 313 0.20 -20.62 31.30
CA ASP A 313 -0.90 -21.27 30.60
C ASP A 313 -2.22 -20.57 30.92
N GLY A 314 -3.10 -20.48 29.95
CA GLY A 314 -4.36 -19.74 30.08
C GLY A 314 -4.24 -18.24 29.86
N TRP A 315 -3.05 -17.71 29.66
CA TRP A 315 -2.78 -16.31 29.37
C TRP A 315 -2.13 -16.16 28.00
N GLU A 316 -2.39 -15.03 27.37
CA GLU A 316 -1.83 -14.71 26.05
C GLU A 316 -1.30 -13.28 26.02
N GLY A 317 -0.23 -13.06 25.28
CA GLY A 317 0.30 -11.71 25.05
C GLY A 317 -0.53 -10.94 24.05
N LEU A 318 -0.98 -9.74 24.41
CA LEU A 318 -1.76 -8.86 23.53
C LEU A 318 -1.10 -7.52 23.26
N ASP A 319 -0.02 -7.19 23.96
CA ASP A 319 0.80 -6.01 23.70
C ASP A 319 2.18 -6.20 24.36
N ILE A 320 3.11 -5.32 24.04
CA ILE A 320 4.39 -5.24 24.73
C ILE A 320 4.20 -4.60 26.10
N GLY A 321 5.15 -4.85 27.01
CA GLY A 321 5.18 -4.22 28.32
C GLY A 321 6.02 -2.94 28.34
N PRO A 322 6.06 -2.25 29.49
CA PRO A 322 6.72 -0.94 29.61
C PRO A 322 8.24 -0.98 29.42
N GLU A 323 8.90 -2.07 29.78
CA GLU A 323 10.34 -2.22 29.54
C GLU A 323 10.64 -2.30 28.03
N SER A 324 9.85 -3.08 27.30
CA SER A 324 9.97 -3.18 25.84
C SER A 324 9.69 -1.84 25.16
N GLU A 325 8.68 -1.10 25.62
CA GLU A 325 8.38 0.23 25.12
C GLU A 325 9.59 1.17 25.23
N LYS A 326 10.25 1.15 26.36
CA LYS A 326 11.45 1.95 26.63
C LYS A 326 12.61 1.57 25.71
N ILE A 327 12.87 0.26 25.57
CA ILE A 327 13.93 -0.25 24.69
C ILE A 327 13.66 0.15 23.24
N PHE A 328 12.44 -0.04 22.75
CA PHE A 328 12.06 0.31 21.40
C PHE A 328 12.17 1.83 21.17
N ALA A 329 11.67 2.62 22.10
CA ALA A 329 11.73 4.09 22.00
C ALA A 329 13.18 4.60 21.95
N ASP A 330 14.08 4.03 22.75
CA ASP A 330 15.49 4.42 22.77
C ASP A 330 16.17 4.15 21.41
N VAL A 331 15.89 3.03 20.79
CA VAL A 331 16.40 2.69 19.46
C VAL A 331 15.81 3.63 18.40
N ILE A 332 14.51 3.84 18.42
CA ILE A 332 13.80 4.67 17.45
C ILE A 332 14.29 6.13 17.51
N LYS A 333 14.41 6.70 18.69
CA LYS A 333 14.81 8.10 18.89
C LYS A 333 16.23 8.42 18.37
N LYS A 334 17.10 7.42 18.31
CA LYS A 334 18.47 7.56 17.78
C LYS A 334 18.55 7.39 16.27
N SER A 335 17.46 7.01 15.63
CA SER A 335 17.43 6.67 14.21
C SER A 335 17.32 7.91 13.34
N LYS A 336 17.88 7.84 12.14
CA LYS A 336 17.78 8.87 11.10
C LYS A 336 16.84 8.46 9.97
N THR A 337 16.59 7.18 9.82
CA THR A 337 15.60 6.61 8.90
C THR A 337 14.78 5.57 9.65
N ILE A 338 13.47 5.64 9.50
CA ILE A 338 12.54 4.75 10.21
C ILE A 338 11.49 4.24 9.24
N LEU A 339 11.27 2.92 9.26
CA LEU A 339 10.17 2.28 8.54
C LEU A 339 9.30 1.57 9.57
N TRP A 340 8.02 1.89 9.63
CA TRP A 340 7.07 1.23 10.53
C TRP A 340 6.01 0.48 9.74
N ASN A 341 5.98 -0.85 9.93
CA ASN A 341 4.99 -1.74 9.34
C ASN A 341 4.49 -2.75 10.38
N GLY A 342 3.35 -2.51 10.95
CA GLY A 342 2.67 -3.39 11.89
C GLY A 342 2.71 -2.93 13.35
N PRO A 343 1.59 -3.09 14.07
CA PRO A 343 1.47 -2.68 15.47
C PRO A 343 2.23 -3.60 16.41
N THR A 344 2.40 -3.16 17.65
CA THR A 344 3.04 -3.94 18.71
C THR A 344 2.09 -4.92 19.40
N GLY A 345 0.79 -4.75 19.21
CA GLY A 345 -0.24 -5.56 19.86
C GLY A 345 -1.59 -5.39 19.20
N VAL A 346 -2.62 -5.84 19.91
CA VAL A 346 -4.01 -5.79 19.44
C VAL A 346 -4.57 -4.39 19.69
N PHE A 347 -4.15 -3.43 18.86
CA PHE A 347 -4.47 -2.01 19.04
C PHE A 347 -5.96 -1.68 18.84
N GLU A 348 -6.73 -2.60 18.25
CA GLU A 348 -8.19 -2.48 18.11
C GLU A 348 -8.87 -2.48 19.49
N PHE A 349 -8.25 -3.09 20.46
CA PHE A 349 -8.68 -3.05 21.86
C PHE A 349 -8.01 -1.85 22.55
N GLU A 350 -8.81 -0.96 23.08
CA GLU A 350 -8.31 0.27 23.71
C GLU A 350 -7.29 0.01 24.84
N ASN A 351 -7.48 -1.06 25.60
CA ASN A 351 -6.60 -1.42 26.70
C ASN A 351 -5.25 -2.02 26.25
N PHE A 352 -5.07 -2.26 24.94
CA PHE A 352 -3.86 -2.83 24.35
C PHE A 352 -3.26 -1.94 23.26
N THR A 353 -3.47 -0.61 23.37
CA THR A 353 -2.95 0.39 22.44
C THR A 353 -1.63 1.00 22.88
N HIS A 354 -1.27 0.88 24.13
CA HIS A 354 -0.18 1.66 24.73
C HIS A 354 1.17 1.42 24.04
N GLY A 355 1.50 0.17 23.72
CA GLY A 355 2.74 -0.16 23.03
C GLY A 355 2.83 0.47 21.62
N SER A 356 1.78 0.34 20.83
CA SER A 356 1.73 0.93 19.48
C SER A 356 1.76 2.46 19.54
N ARG A 357 1.09 3.06 20.53
CA ARG A 357 1.14 4.50 20.77
C ARG A 357 2.55 4.97 21.13
N SER A 358 3.22 4.23 22.01
CA SER A 358 4.60 4.51 22.44
C SER A 358 5.57 4.49 21.25
N VAL A 359 5.44 3.51 20.36
CA VAL A 359 6.22 3.43 19.12
C VAL A 359 5.93 4.64 18.23
N GLY A 360 4.67 4.95 18.02
CA GLY A 360 4.28 6.10 17.18
C GLY A 360 4.82 7.42 17.72
N GLU A 361 4.73 7.65 19.03
CA GLU A 361 5.24 8.85 19.68
C GLU A 361 6.77 8.96 19.58
N ALA A 362 7.48 7.85 19.71
CA ALA A 362 8.94 7.82 19.55
C ALA A 362 9.34 8.16 18.09
N ILE A 363 8.59 7.66 17.12
CA ILE A 363 8.80 7.99 15.71
C ILE A 363 8.59 9.48 15.45
N VAL A 364 7.54 10.06 15.99
CA VAL A 364 7.25 11.51 15.87
C VAL A 364 8.38 12.35 16.48
N GLU A 365 8.88 11.96 17.64
CA GLU A 365 10.00 12.63 18.28
C GLU A 365 11.27 12.57 17.42
N ALA A 366 11.62 11.39 16.91
CA ALA A 366 12.75 11.22 16.00
C ALA A 366 12.60 12.07 14.73
N THR A 367 11.39 12.14 14.18
CA THR A 367 11.07 12.93 12.99
C THR A 367 11.25 14.42 13.25
N LYS A 368 10.82 14.90 14.40
CA LYS A 368 11.07 16.29 14.86
C LYS A 368 12.57 16.62 14.89
N ASN A 369 13.39 15.65 15.23
CA ASN A 369 14.84 15.78 15.34
C ASN A 369 15.58 15.49 14.03
N GLY A 370 14.87 15.44 12.91
CA GLY A 370 15.45 15.35 11.57
C GLY A 370 15.45 13.96 10.94
N ALA A 371 14.86 12.95 11.57
CA ALA A 371 14.72 11.63 10.96
C ALA A 371 13.67 11.64 9.84
N PHE A 372 13.85 10.79 8.85
CA PHE A 372 12.83 10.47 7.87
C PHE A 372 12.07 9.22 8.32
N SER A 373 10.75 9.32 8.42
CA SER A 373 9.89 8.22 8.87
C SER A 373 8.83 7.90 7.83
N LEU A 374 8.76 6.61 7.44
CA LEU A 374 7.76 6.06 6.54
C LEU A 374 6.90 5.07 7.31
N VAL A 375 5.59 5.29 7.28
CA VAL A 375 4.59 4.41 7.88
C VAL A 375 3.79 3.77 6.74
N GLY A 376 3.69 2.46 6.75
CA GLY A 376 2.94 1.75 5.71
C GLY A 376 2.37 0.42 6.18
N GLY A 377 1.34 -0.02 5.44
CA GLY A 377 0.52 -1.16 5.80
C GLY A 377 -0.76 -0.73 6.52
N GLY A 378 -1.86 -1.46 6.28
CA GLY A 378 -3.18 -1.07 6.75
C GLY A 378 -3.26 -0.81 8.25
N ASP A 379 -2.70 -1.71 9.05
CA ASP A 379 -2.74 -1.60 10.52
C ASP A 379 -1.90 -0.45 11.04
N SER A 380 -0.73 -0.22 10.46
CA SER A 380 0.14 0.90 10.87
C SER A 380 -0.50 2.25 10.56
N VAL A 381 -1.11 2.36 9.37
CA VAL A 381 -1.85 3.56 8.96
C VAL A 381 -3.03 3.79 9.90
N ALA A 382 -3.77 2.72 10.24
CA ALA A 382 -4.86 2.81 11.21
C ALA A 382 -4.37 3.27 12.59
N CYS A 383 -3.20 2.80 13.04
CA CYS A 383 -2.59 3.24 14.30
C CYS A 383 -2.27 4.74 14.30
N VAL A 384 -1.55 5.25 13.29
CA VAL A 384 -1.18 6.67 13.26
C VAL A 384 -2.40 7.57 13.17
N ASN A 385 -3.44 7.14 12.46
CA ASN A 385 -4.70 7.90 12.36
C ASN A 385 -5.45 7.88 13.69
N LYS A 386 -5.58 6.71 14.31
CA LYS A 386 -6.25 6.54 15.62
C LYS A 386 -5.60 7.41 16.69
N PHE A 387 -4.28 7.48 16.70
CA PHE A 387 -3.53 8.22 17.73
C PHE A 387 -3.30 9.70 17.38
N GLY A 388 -3.77 10.15 16.20
CA GLY A 388 -3.59 11.52 15.76
C GLY A 388 -2.15 11.89 15.43
N LEU A 389 -1.33 10.93 15.02
CA LEU A 389 0.12 11.10 14.81
C LEU A 389 0.51 11.24 13.34
N ALA A 390 -0.44 11.15 12.40
CA ALA A 390 -0.17 11.15 10.96
C ALA A 390 0.66 12.37 10.50
N ASN A 391 0.39 13.54 11.05
CA ASN A 391 1.09 14.78 10.69
C ASN A 391 2.50 14.88 11.31
N GLY A 392 2.82 14.01 12.26
CA GLY A 392 4.12 13.99 12.94
C GLY A 392 5.15 13.09 12.31
N VAL A 393 4.75 12.21 11.40
CA VAL A 393 5.65 11.34 10.63
C VAL A 393 5.93 11.97 9.25
N SER A 394 7.03 11.56 8.61
CA SER A 394 7.41 12.15 7.32
C SER A 394 6.45 11.78 6.20
N TYR A 395 6.04 10.53 6.14
CA TYR A 395 5.14 10.05 5.09
C TYR A 395 4.32 8.85 5.55
N VAL A 396 3.01 8.89 5.26
CA VAL A 396 2.09 7.76 5.46
C VAL A 396 1.75 7.22 4.07
N SER A 397 2.22 6.01 3.76
CA SER A 397 2.00 5.41 2.44
C SER A 397 0.56 4.96 2.25
N THR A 398 0.05 5.19 1.05
CA THR A 398 -1.25 4.67 0.60
C THR A 398 -1.10 3.33 -0.13
N GLY A 399 0.13 2.85 -0.26
CA GLY A 399 0.49 1.78 -1.20
C GLY A 399 0.09 0.36 -0.78
N GLY A 400 -0.14 0.10 0.49
CA GLY A 400 -0.48 -1.24 0.96
C GLY A 400 0.45 -2.32 0.43
N GLY A 401 -0.09 -3.25 -0.38
CA GLY A 401 0.69 -4.34 -0.98
C GLY A 401 1.82 -3.88 -1.90
N ALA A 402 1.66 -2.77 -2.61
CA ALA A 402 2.72 -2.23 -3.46
C ALA A 402 3.93 -1.79 -2.64
N LEU A 403 3.69 -1.12 -1.51
CA LEU A 403 4.78 -0.75 -0.60
C LEU A 403 5.50 -1.99 -0.06
N LEU A 404 4.77 -3.01 0.36
CA LEU A 404 5.36 -4.24 0.89
C LEU A 404 6.22 -4.94 -0.16
N GLU A 405 5.78 -5.03 -1.41
CA GLU A 405 6.59 -5.60 -2.48
C GLU A 405 7.84 -4.78 -2.78
N ALA A 406 7.75 -3.45 -2.71
CA ALA A 406 8.92 -2.59 -2.83
C ALA A 406 9.94 -2.83 -1.70
N ILE A 407 9.47 -3.01 -0.48
CA ILE A 407 10.32 -3.33 0.68
C ILE A 407 10.93 -4.73 0.56
N GLU A 408 10.24 -5.67 -0.07
CA GLU A 408 10.78 -6.99 -0.41
C GLU A 408 11.91 -6.93 -1.45
N GLY A 409 12.13 -5.76 -2.06
CA GLY A 409 13.16 -5.55 -3.07
C GLY A 409 12.67 -5.83 -4.50
N LYS A 410 11.38 -6.01 -4.70
CA LYS A 410 10.80 -6.27 -6.03
C LYS A 410 10.72 -4.99 -6.85
N ILE A 411 10.91 -5.13 -8.16
CA ILE A 411 10.70 -4.05 -9.11
C ILE A 411 9.19 -3.93 -9.37
N LEU A 412 8.64 -2.75 -9.14
CA LEU A 412 7.21 -2.50 -9.35
C LEU A 412 6.95 -2.15 -10.83
N PRO A 413 6.10 -2.94 -11.54
CA PRO A 413 5.85 -2.71 -12.97
C PRO A 413 5.38 -1.30 -13.31
N GLY A 414 4.49 -0.72 -12.49
CA GLY A 414 3.97 0.63 -12.72
C GLY A 414 5.01 1.74 -12.57
N ILE A 415 6.05 1.50 -11.77
CA ILE A 415 7.16 2.44 -11.63
C ILE A 415 8.14 2.26 -12.78
N LYS A 416 8.52 1.03 -13.08
CA LYS A 416 9.43 0.71 -14.18
C LYS A 416 8.93 1.21 -15.52
N ALA A 417 7.63 1.11 -15.78
CA ALA A 417 7.00 1.55 -17.01
C ALA A 417 7.22 3.04 -17.30
N ILE A 418 7.34 3.87 -16.27
CA ILE A 418 7.61 5.29 -16.39
C ILE A 418 9.11 5.59 -16.40
N GLN A 419 9.87 4.93 -15.50
CA GLN A 419 11.32 5.17 -15.37
C GLN A 419 12.15 4.55 -16.49
N GLY A 420 11.64 3.49 -17.07
CA GLY A 420 12.33 2.75 -18.13
C GLY A 420 13.20 1.59 -17.68
#